data_faab19a6000c8fb3553cf3b87052de28
#
_entry.id   faab19a6000c8fb3553cf3b87052de28
#
_cell.length_a   1.000
_cell.length_b   1.000
_cell.length_c   1.000
_cell.angle_alpha   90.00
_cell.angle_beta   90.00
_cell.angle_gamma   90.00
#
_symmetry.space_group_name_H-M   'P 1'
#
loop_
_entity.id
_entity.type
_entity.pdbx_description
1 polymer ?
#
loop_
_entity_poly.entity_id
_entity_poly.type
_entity_poly.pdbx_seq_one_letter_code
_entity_poly.pdbx_strand_id
1 'polypeptide(L)'
;MYHLFRFFLGLFLILSTSSCVTQEVEDDTRRGNFEALWRTLDTHYCFFDYKKESFGLDWNKVYESYRVRIDESMSNRQLFEVLGKMVCELRDGHVNLYASHDVARYGAWFDAYPMNQSDSLERKYLGTSQDYANAAGLKYRILEDNVGYVRCASFDLLFGDGNLQEMMRSLATCDALIVDVRSNGGGLLTAAEKLASLFVNEETVGAYICHKTGSGHDDFSVPEPIKIKPFVGLRWQKPVAILTNRRTYSAANSFVMYLKGLPLVTVVGDTTGGGAGMPFSSELPGGWSIRFSACPMYDRLMQCTEMGIKPDVKADITNEDYARSVDTIIETARSLLKTQPTDSFNE
;
A
#
# COMPACT_ATOMS: atom_id res chain seq x y z
N MET A 1 70.36 40.18 -16.30
CA MET A 1 69.32 40.80 -15.44
C MET A 1 68.39 39.71 -14.98
N TYR A 2 68.54 39.25 -13.75
CA TYR A 2 67.85 38.11 -13.18
C TYR A 2 66.58 38.59 -12.52
N HIS A 3 65.40 38.06 -12.88
CA HIS A 3 64.18 38.23 -12.14
C HIS A 3 63.92 36.98 -11.28
N LEU A 4 63.94 37.15 -9.97
CA LEU A 4 63.58 36.16 -8.97
C LEU A 4 62.07 36.00 -8.96
N PHE A 5 61.59 34.79 -9.23
CA PHE A 5 60.21 34.41 -8.98
C PHE A 5 60.14 33.82 -7.56
N ARG A 6 59.44 34.50 -6.65
CA ARG A 6 59.11 34.00 -5.31
C ARG A 6 57.84 33.14 -5.40
N PHE A 7 57.98 31.85 -5.18
CA PHE A 7 56.88 30.95 -4.97
C PHE A 7 56.35 31.11 -3.51
N PHE A 8 55.15 31.57 -3.33
CA PHE A 8 54.40 31.50 -2.09
C PHE A 8 53.67 30.16 -2.03
N LEU A 9 54.17 29.24 -1.19
CA LEU A 9 53.50 27.97 -0.88
C LEU A 9 52.51 28.23 0.23
N GLY A 10 51.25 28.46 -0.13
CA GLY A 10 50.15 28.54 0.83
C GLY A 10 49.76 27.15 1.33
N LEU A 11 50.13 26.84 2.55
CA LEU A 11 49.69 25.61 3.23
C LEU A 11 48.21 25.75 3.61
N PHE A 12 47.33 25.18 2.80
CA PHE A 12 45.92 25.08 3.15
C PHE A 12 45.76 23.91 4.13
N LEU A 13 45.64 24.23 5.42
CA LEU A 13 45.27 23.26 6.46
C LEU A 13 43.79 22.94 6.33
N ILE A 14 43.45 21.84 5.65
CA ILE A 14 42.12 21.30 5.63
C ILE A 14 41.87 20.66 7.00
N LEU A 15 41.17 21.38 7.90
CA LEU A 15 40.57 20.79 9.07
C LEU A 15 39.41 19.91 8.60
N SER A 16 39.70 18.63 8.36
CA SER A 16 38.68 17.60 8.27
C SER A 16 38.08 17.42 9.69
N THR A 17 36.98 18.11 9.97
CA THR A 17 36.10 17.73 11.08
C THR A 17 35.49 16.39 10.70
N SER A 18 36.13 15.31 11.11
CA SER A 18 35.47 14.00 11.17
C SER A 18 34.37 14.12 12.19
N SER A 19 33.15 14.42 11.73
CA SER A 19 31.95 14.16 12.52
C SER A 19 31.86 12.65 12.62
N CYS A 20 32.50 12.06 13.64
CA CYS A 20 32.15 10.73 14.10
C CYS A 20 30.73 10.84 14.63
N VAL A 21 29.75 10.55 13.79
CA VAL A 21 28.46 10.08 14.27
C VAL A 21 28.76 8.74 14.91
N THR A 22 28.96 8.72 16.23
CA THR A 22 28.96 7.48 17.01
C THR A 22 27.54 6.94 16.91
N GLN A 23 27.31 6.08 15.95
CA GLN A 23 26.14 5.24 15.93
C GLN A 23 26.29 4.35 17.16
N GLU A 24 25.47 4.56 18.20
CA GLU A 24 25.40 3.64 19.34
C GLU A 24 24.99 2.29 18.77
N VAL A 25 25.95 1.38 18.66
CA VAL A 25 25.70 0.00 18.25
C VAL A 25 25.16 -0.72 19.48
N GLU A 26 23.86 -0.96 19.51
CA GLU A 26 23.26 -1.79 20.54
C GLU A 26 23.86 -3.20 20.46
N ASP A 27 24.11 -3.81 21.62
CA ASP A 27 24.62 -5.18 21.69
C ASP A 27 23.53 -6.25 21.56
N ASP A 28 23.91 -7.49 21.29
CA ASP A 28 22.98 -8.62 21.20
C ASP A 28 22.58 -9.16 22.58
N THR A 29 22.20 -8.25 23.49
CA THR A 29 21.51 -8.60 24.74
C THR A 29 19.99 -8.49 24.55
N ARG A 30 19.22 -8.99 25.51
CA ARG A 30 17.76 -8.85 25.47
C ARG A 30 17.34 -7.39 25.47
N ARG A 31 18.00 -6.60 26.32
CA ARG A 31 17.77 -5.18 26.38
C ARG A 31 18.27 -4.45 25.14
N GLY A 32 19.43 -4.79 24.61
CA GLY A 32 19.97 -4.19 23.37
C GLY A 32 19.05 -4.39 22.18
N ASN A 33 18.49 -5.59 22.00
CA ASN A 33 17.50 -5.84 20.95
C ASN A 33 16.20 -5.04 21.16
N PHE A 34 15.73 -4.88 22.39
CA PHE A 34 14.56 -4.05 22.72
C PHE A 34 14.83 -2.56 22.39
N GLU A 35 15.97 -2.02 22.83
CA GLU A 35 16.33 -0.62 22.59
C GLU A 35 16.52 -0.34 21.10
N ALA A 36 17.20 -1.23 20.38
CA ALA A 36 17.39 -1.13 18.93
C ALA A 36 16.06 -1.13 18.19
N LEU A 37 15.14 -2.04 18.53
CA LEU A 37 13.81 -2.10 17.91
C LEU A 37 13.00 -0.83 18.18
N TRP A 38 12.95 -0.39 19.46
CA TRP A 38 12.19 0.80 19.81
C TRP A 38 12.75 2.05 19.12
N ARG A 39 14.08 2.25 19.15
CA ARG A 39 14.76 3.39 18.53
C ARG A 39 14.61 3.41 17.01
N THR A 40 14.72 2.24 16.36
CA THR A 40 14.53 2.12 14.92
C THR A 40 13.12 2.61 14.52
N LEU A 41 12.10 2.17 15.25
CA LEU A 41 10.74 2.62 14.99
C LEU A 41 10.55 4.09 15.36
N ASP A 42 11.03 4.53 16.53
CA ASP A 42 10.93 5.93 16.99
C ASP A 42 11.50 6.92 15.98
N THR A 43 12.64 6.56 15.36
CA THR A 43 13.32 7.42 14.38
C THR A 43 12.68 7.36 12.99
N HIS A 44 12.17 6.20 12.57
CA HIS A 44 11.87 5.96 11.16
C HIS A 44 10.41 5.69 10.84
N TYR A 45 9.58 5.28 11.81
CA TYR A 45 8.16 5.03 11.56
C TYR A 45 7.42 6.33 11.26
N CYS A 46 6.58 6.33 10.22
CA CYS A 46 6.05 7.58 9.67
C CYS A 46 4.66 7.99 10.15
N PHE A 47 3.97 7.20 10.99
CA PHE A 47 2.58 7.47 11.33
C PHE A 47 2.32 7.74 12.82
N PHE A 48 3.32 8.14 13.61
CA PHE A 48 3.12 8.35 15.04
C PHE A 48 2.01 9.36 15.34
N ASP A 49 2.04 10.55 14.73
CA ASP A 49 1.02 11.58 14.95
C ASP A 49 -0.36 11.11 14.46
N TYR A 50 -0.41 10.50 13.29
CA TYR A 50 -1.66 9.94 12.76
C TYR A 50 -2.26 8.87 13.70
N LYS A 51 -1.44 7.98 14.26
CA LYS A 51 -1.89 6.94 15.20
C LYS A 51 -2.26 7.55 16.58
N LYS A 52 -1.54 8.59 16.99
CA LYS A 52 -1.88 9.36 18.21
C LYS A 52 -3.26 10.01 18.08
N GLU A 53 -3.53 10.67 16.96
CA GLU A 53 -4.83 11.29 16.69
C GLU A 53 -5.95 10.23 16.52
N SER A 54 -5.66 9.12 15.83
CA SER A 54 -6.67 8.10 15.51
C SER A 54 -7.12 7.27 16.70
N PHE A 55 -6.23 6.92 17.64
CA PHE A 55 -6.55 6.05 18.78
C PHE A 55 -5.67 6.29 20.01
N GLY A 56 -5.00 7.44 20.12
CA GLY A 56 -4.30 7.86 21.32
C GLY A 56 -2.95 7.16 21.57
N LEU A 57 -2.29 6.65 20.51
CA LEU A 57 -0.96 6.04 20.63
C LEU A 57 0.04 7.03 21.23
N ASP A 58 0.75 6.59 22.27
CA ASP A 58 1.87 7.30 22.87
C ASP A 58 3.08 6.35 22.92
N TRP A 59 4.00 6.54 21.98
CA TRP A 59 5.12 5.62 21.79
C TRP A 59 6.09 5.61 22.99
N ASN A 60 6.22 6.74 23.71
CA ASN A 60 7.02 6.78 24.94
C ASN A 60 6.37 5.96 26.07
N LYS A 61 5.03 5.99 26.19
CA LYS A 61 4.33 5.13 27.15
C LYS A 61 4.45 3.65 26.77
N VAL A 62 4.45 3.33 25.48
CA VAL A 62 4.73 1.97 25.01
C VAL A 62 6.13 1.56 25.45
N TYR A 63 7.16 2.40 25.25
CA TYR A 63 8.51 2.14 25.75
C TYR A 63 8.52 1.79 27.24
N GLU A 64 7.99 2.67 28.08
CA GLU A 64 8.00 2.47 29.55
C GLU A 64 7.23 1.21 29.96
N SER A 65 6.15 0.87 29.25
CA SER A 65 5.34 -0.31 29.53
C SER A 65 6.02 -1.63 29.16
N TYR A 66 6.86 -1.62 28.12
CA TYR A 66 7.51 -2.81 27.61
C TYR A 66 8.92 -3.01 28.16
N ARG A 67 9.69 -1.94 28.44
CA ARG A 67 11.04 -2.05 28.97
C ARG A 67 11.12 -2.80 30.30
N VAL A 68 10.09 -2.65 31.15
CA VAL A 68 10.03 -3.33 32.46
C VAL A 68 9.74 -4.83 32.34
N ARG A 69 9.35 -5.31 31.15
CA ARG A 69 9.09 -6.71 30.88
C ARG A 69 10.33 -7.44 30.34
N ILE A 70 11.41 -6.70 30.03
CA ILE A 70 12.63 -7.28 29.48
C ILE A 70 13.54 -7.75 30.60
N ASP A 71 13.90 -9.03 30.56
CA ASP A 71 14.81 -9.69 31.48
C ASP A 71 15.86 -10.48 30.71
N GLU A 72 17.14 -10.37 31.10
CA GLU A 72 18.25 -11.01 30.38
C GLU A 72 18.19 -12.55 30.44
N SER A 73 17.44 -13.13 31.37
CA SER A 73 17.21 -14.58 31.44
C SER A 73 16.18 -15.12 30.44
N MET A 74 15.49 -14.22 29.71
CA MET A 74 14.49 -14.64 28.72
C MET A 74 15.10 -15.48 27.60
N SER A 75 14.38 -16.50 27.17
CA SER A 75 14.66 -17.21 25.91
C SER A 75 14.34 -16.30 24.71
N ASN A 76 14.91 -16.61 23.54
CA ASN A 76 14.60 -15.90 22.30
C ASN A 76 13.10 -15.87 21.98
N ARG A 77 12.37 -16.94 22.26
CA ARG A 77 10.91 -17.00 22.06
C ARG A 77 10.16 -16.03 22.97
N GLN A 78 10.53 -15.98 24.27
CA GLN A 78 9.89 -15.05 25.20
C GLN A 78 10.17 -13.59 24.84
N LEU A 79 11.42 -13.27 24.45
CA LEU A 79 11.76 -11.93 23.95
C LEU A 79 10.93 -11.60 22.69
N PHE A 80 10.87 -12.53 21.72
CA PHE A 80 10.12 -12.33 20.49
C PHE A 80 8.63 -12.05 20.76
N GLU A 81 8.00 -12.79 21.68
CA GLU A 81 6.60 -12.56 22.07
C GLU A 81 6.39 -11.16 22.69
N VAL A 82 7.33 -10.68 23.51
CA VAL A 82 7.25 -9.33 24.11
C VAL A 82 7.42 -8.27 23.04
N LEU A 83 8.45 -8.36 22.20
CA LEU A 83 8.72 -7.41 21.13
C LEU A 83 7.61 -7.42 20.06
N GLY A 84 7.10 -8.59 19.72
CA GLY A 84 5.98 -8.75 18.80
C GLY A 84 4.70 -8.05 19.28
N LYS A 85 4.40 -8.17 20.60
CA LYS A 85 3.27 -7.41 21.18
C LYS A 85 3.51 -5.90 21.15
N MET A 86 4.74 -5.46 21.41
CA MET A 86 5.11 -4.04 21.34
C MET A 86 4.88 -3.46 19.94
N VAL A 87 5.35 -4.11 18.89
CA VAL A 87 5.18 -3.59 17.52
C VAL A 87 3.71 -3.61 17.08
N CYS A 88 2.89 -4.52 17.60
CA CYS A 88 1.45 -4.58 17.31
C CYS A 88 0.66 -3.41 17.91
N GLU A 89 1.21 -2.67 18.89
CA GLU A 89 0.58 -1.43 19.42
C GLU A 89 0.46 -0.35 18.32
N LEU A 90 1.31 -0.39 17.30
CA LEU A 90 1.24 0.53 16.14
C LEU A 90 0.01 0.30 15.25
N ARG A 91 -0.66 -0.85 15.36
CA ARG A 91 -1.84 -1.22 14.56
C ARG A 91 -1.65 -0.99 13.05
N ASP A 92 -0.48 -1.38 12.55
CA ASP A 92 -0.07 -1.21 11.15
C ASP A 92 0.29 -2.56 10.54
N GLY A 93 -0.37 -2.93 9.44
CA GLY A 93 -0.13 -4.20 8.75
C GLY A 93 1.24 -4.29 8.06
N HIS A 94 1.92 -3.16 7.82
CA HIS A 94 3.30 -3.14 7.33
C HIS A 94 4.35 -3.30 8.43
N VAL A 95 3.98 -3.16 9.72
CA VAL A 95 4.91 -3.39 10.81
C VAL A 95 4.95 -4.87 11.16
N ASN A 96 6.05 -5.51 10.79
CA ASN A 96 6.24 -6.95 10.96
C ASN A 96 7.63 -7.23 11.52
N LEU A 97 7.69 -7.91 12.67
CA LEU A 97 8.93 -8.43 13.25
C LEU A 97 9.13 -9.87 12.79
N TYR A 98 10.28 -10.14 12.20
CA TYR A 98 10.64 -11.47 11.66
C TYR A 98 11.77 -12.08 12.47
N ALA A 99 11.59 -13.34 12.85
CA ALA A 99 12.63 -14.22 13.35
C ALA A 99 12.60 -15.53 12.56
N SER A 100 13.64 -16.35 12.68
CA SER A 100 13.72 -17.65 11.99
C SER A 100 12.60 -18.62 12.34
N HIS A 101 11.92 -18.41 13.46
CA HIS A 101 10.92 -19.31 14.02
C HIS A 101 9.50 -18.72 14.04
N ASP A 102 9.32 -17.42 13.80
CA ASP A 102 8.00 -16.78 13.85
C ASP A 102 7.97 -15.41 13.17
N VAL A 103 6.75 -14.89 12.92
CA VAL A 103 6.49 -13.54 12.42
C VAL A 103 5.40 -12.89 13.27
N ALA A 104 5.73 -11.79 13.95
CA ALA A 104 4.75 -10.97 14.65
C ALA A 104 4.22 -9.87 13.73
N ARG A 105 2.87 -9.78 13.63
CA ARG A 105 2.16 -8.81 12.80
C ARG A 105 0.78 -8.49 13.35
N TYR A 106 0.31 -7.30 13.08
CA TYR A 106 -1.06 -6.89 13.41
C TYR A 106 -2.03 -7.27 12.29
N GLY A 107 -3.04 -8.09 12.58
CA GLY A 107 -4.00 -8.59 11.59
C GLY A 107 -5.44 -8.09 11.78
N ALA A 108 -5.76 -7.46 12.93
CA ALA A 108 -7.14 -7.09 13.25
C ALA A 108 -7.79 -6.08 12.29
N TRP A 109 -7.00 -5.38 11.45
CA TRP A 109 -7.51 -4.45 10.43
C TRP A 109 -8.36 -5.14 9.35
N PHE A 110 -8.22 -6.46 9.18
CA PHE A 110 -9.04 -7.26 8.27
C PHE A 110 -9.77 -8.43 8.97
N ASP A 111 -9.22 -9.01 10.03
CA ASP A 111 -9.82 -10.16 10.71
C ASP A 111 -11.14 -9.83 11.41
N ALA A 112 -11.33 -8.56 11.81
CA ALA A 112 -12.54 -8.07 12.46
C ALA A 112 -13.69 -7.73 11.48
N TYR A 113 -13.49 -7.92 10.16
CA TYR A 113 -14.44 -7.48 9.13
C TYR A 113 -14.87 -8.63 8.21
N PRO A 114 -16.05 -8.53 7.56
CA PRO A 114 -16.47 -9.51 6.56
C PRO A 114 -15.45 -9.67 5.45
N MET A 115 -15.25 -10.90 4.98
CA MET A 115 -14.32 -11.18 3.87
C MET A 115 -14.73 -10.46 2.58
N ASN A 116 -16.04 -10.39 2.29
CA ASN A 116 -16.61 -9.75 1.09
C ASN A 116 -15.97 -10.21 -0.24
N GLN A 117 -15.50 -11.45 -0.27
CA GLN A 117 -14.97 -12.13 -1.44
C GLN A 117 -14.99 -13.64 -1.19
N SER A 118 -15.28 -14.42 -2.20
CA SER A 118 -15.31 -15.89 -2.13
C SER A 118 -14.86 -16.47 -3.47
N ASP A 119 -13.98 -17.47 -3.42
CA ASP A 119 -13.50 -18.17 -4.62
C ASP A 119 -14.61 -18.87 -5.38
N SER A 120 -15.68 -19.32 -4.69
CA SER A 120 -16.83 -19.92 -5.33
C SER A 120 -17.66 -18.91 -6.10
N LEU A 121 -17.85 -17.70 -5.54
CA LEU A 121 -18.51 -16.60 -6.24
C LEU A 121 -17.64 -16.06 -7.37
N GLU A 122 -16.33 -15.90 -7.16
CA GLU A 122 -15.40 -15.47 -8.23
C GLU A 122 -15.50 -16.41 -9.44
N ARG A 123 -15.50 -17.75 -9.21
CA ARG A 123 -15.67 -18.75 -10.28
C ARG A 123 -17.01 -18.65 -10.99
N LYS A 124 -18.07 -18.19 -10.33
CA LYS A 124 -19.37 -17.96 -10.96
C LYS A 124 -19.30 -16.89 -12.07
N TYR A 125 -18.54 -15.83 -11.83
CA TYR A 125 -18.41 -14.70 -12.76
C TYR A 125 -17.25 -14.89 -13.76
N LEU A 126 -16.11 -15.42 -13.34
CA LEU A 126 -15.00 -15.71 -14.24
C LEU A 126 -15.17 -16.99 -15.05
N GLY A 127 -15.83 -18.00 -14.48
CA GLY A 127 -15.88 -19.33 -15.06
C GLY A 127 -14.64 -20.18 -14.72
N THR A 128 -14.34 -21.12 -15.59
CA THR A 128 -13.13 -21.95 -15.57
C THR A 128 -11.99 -21.28 -16.32
N SER A 129 -10.80 -21.86 -16.30
CA SER A 129 -9.64 -21.35 -17.05
C SER A 129 -9.83 -21.30 -18.57
N GLN A 130 -10.89 -21.89 -19.11
CA GLN A 130 -11.27 -21.83 -20.53
C GLN A 130 -12.22 -20.66 -20.84
N ASP A 131 -12.84 -20.07 -19.82
CA ASP A 131 -13.87 -19.04 -19.96
C ASP A 131 -13.33 -17.61 -19.85
N TYR A 132 -12.11 -17.44 -19.32
CA TYR A 132 -11.46 -16.14 -19.17
C TYR A 132 -10.08 -16.11 -19.84
N ALA A 133 -9.65 -14.95 -20.28
CA ALA A 133 -8.28 -14.71 -20.71
C ALA A 133 -7.40 -14.22 -19.54
N ASN A 134 -6.08 -14.35 -19.67
CA ASN A 134 -5.10 -13.97 -18.65
C ASN A 134 -3.98 -13.13 -19.27
N ALA A 135 -3.81 -11.91 -18.76
CA ALA A 135 -2.77 -10.98 -19.15
C ALA A 135 -1.84 -10.71 -17.95
N ALA A 136 -0.77 -11.50 -17.82
CA ALA A 136 0.22 -11.38 -16.73
C ALA A 136 -0.42 -11.39 -15.32
N GLY A 137 -1.38 -12.28 -15.06
CA GLY A 137 -2.09 -12.41 -13.78
C GLY A 137 -3.42 -11.65 -13.70
N LEU A 138 -3.70 -10.74 -14.62
CA LEU A 138 -5.03 -10.14 -14.79
C LEU A 138 -5.94 -11.13 -15.51
N LYS A 139 -6.92 -11.70 -14.80
CA LYS A 139 -7.94 -12.55 -15.40
C LYS A 139 -9.09 -11.68 -15.88
N TYR A 140 -9.55 -11.84 -17.12
CA TYR A 140 -10.62 -11.00 -17.66
C TYR A 140 -11.54 -11.74 -18.60
N ARG A 141 -12.79 -11.31 -18.61
CA ARG A 141 -13.81 -11.77 -19.55
C ARG A 141 -14.91 -10.73 -19.74
N ILE A 142 -15.76 -10.91 -20.73
CA ILE A 142 -16.99 -10.13 -20.93
C ILE A 142 -18.14 -10.88 -20.26
N LEU A 143 -18.89 -10.20 -19.38
CA LEU A 143 -20.11 -10.73 -18.77
C LEU A 143 -21.29 -10.65 -19.75
N GLU A 144 -22.38 -11.36 -19.44
CA GLU A 144 -23.54 -11.49 -20.32
C GLU A 144 -24.22 -10.16 -20.69
N ASP A 145 -24.07 -9.13 -19.83
CA ASP A 145 -24.63 -7.79 -20.02
C ASP A 145 -23.64 -6.80 -20.66
N ASN A 146 -22.64 -7.31 -21.40
CA ASN A 146 -21.61 -6.52 -22.08
C ASN A 146 -20.74 -5.66 -21.11
N VAL A 147 -20.63 -6.05 -19.85
CA VAL A 147 -19.71 -5.45 -18.89
C VAL A 147 -18.40 -6.25 -18.88
N GLY A 148 -17.26 -5.58 -19.10
CA GLY A 148 -15.96 -6.20 -18.91
C GLY A 148 -15.69 -6.46 -17.42
N TYR A 149 -15.17 -7.63 -17.08
CA TYR A 149 -14.76 -7.96 -15.72
C TYR A 149 -13.28 -8.31 -15.70
N VAL A 150 -12.50 -7.57 -14.90
CA VAL A 150 -11.06 -7.76 -14.71
C VAL A 150 -10.79 -8.06 -13.24
N ARG A 151 -10.25 -9.23 -12.95
CA ARG A 151 -9.79 -9.63 -11.63
C ARG A 151 -8.28 -9.39 -11.50
N CYS A 152 -7.89 -8.47 -10.63
CA CYS A 152 -6.51 -8.23 -10.25
C CYS A 152 -6.29 -8.72 -8.81
N ALA A 153 -5.81 -9.95 -8.67
CA ALA A 153 -5.67 -10.60 -7.36
C ALA A 153 -4.40 -10.17 -6.59
N SER A 154 -3.38 -9.65 -7.29
CA SER A 154 -2.10 -9.23 -6.72
C SER A 154 -1.43 -8.21 -7.65
N PHE A 155 -0.55 -7.39 -7.08
CA PHE A 155 0.41 -6.55 -7.78
C PHE A 155 1.85 -7.07 -7.68
N ASP A 156 2.04 -8.36 -7.39
CA ASP A 156 3.39 -8.95 -7.24
C ASP A 156 4.17 -9.03 -8.56
N LEU A 157 3.46 -8.98 -9.69
CA LEU A 157 4.05 -9.02 -11.03
C LEU A 157 3.82 -7.72 -11.79
N LEU A 158 4.78 -7.34 -12.62
CA LEU A 158 4.62 -6.23 -13.57
C LEU A 158 3.80 -6.67 -14.78
N PHE A 159 2.96 -5.76 -15.26
CA PHE A 159 2.20 -5.92 -16.49
C PHE A 159 2.99 -5.38 -17.68
N GLY A 160 3.24 -6.21 -18.69
CA GLY A 160 3.83 -5.75 -19.95
C GLY A 160 2.83 -4.90 -20.75
N ASP A 161 3.33 -3.96 -21.56
CA ASP A 161 2.47 -3.13 -22.44
C ASP A 161 1.61 -3.99 -23.36
N GLY A 162 2.18 -5.05 -23.93
CA GLY A 162 1.45 -5.99 -24.78
C GLY A 162 0.30 -6.69 -24.06
N ASN A 163 0.52 -7.06 -22.78
CA ASN A 163 -0.53 -7.70 -21.98
C ASN A 163 -1.72 -6.75 -21.73
N LEU A 164 -1.43 -5.50 -21.35
CA LEU A 164 -2.48 -4.49 -21.12
C LEU A 164 -3.18 -4.11 -22.42
N GLN A 165 -2.43 -3.97 -23.52
CA GLN A 165 -2.98 -3.65 -24.83
C GLN A 165 -3.93 -4.75 -25.33
N GLU A 166 -3.59 -6.03 -25.14
CA GLU A 166 -4.42 -7.18 -25.52
C GLU A 166 -5.71 -7.23 -24.69
N MET A 167 -5.58 -7.07 -23.35
CA MET A 167 -6.74 -6.98 -22.46
C MET A 167 -7.69 -5.85 -22.89
N MET A 168 -7.15 -4.66 -23.13
CA MET A 168 -7.96 -3.50 -23.54
C MET A 168 -8.63 -3.69 -24.89
N ARG A 169 -7.96 -4.33 -25.87
CA ARG A 169 -8.58 -4.69 -27.15
C ARG A 169 -9.74 -5.66 -27.00
N SER A 170 -9.54 -6.70 -26.19
CA SER A 170 -10.57 -7.70 -25.92
C SER A 170 -11.81 -7.12 -25.26
N LEU A 171 -11.66 -6.08 -24.43
CA LEU A 171 -12.74 -5.43 -23.69
C LEU A 171 -13.28 -4.16 -24.36
N ALA A 172 -12.70 -3.73 -25.48
CA ALA A 172 -13.00 -2.43 -26.10
C ALA A 172 -14.48 -2.23 -26.47
N THR A 173 -15.19 -3.31 -26.79
CA THR A 173 -16.61 -3.27 -27.14
C THR A 173 -17.56 -3.26 -25.96
N CYS A 174 -17.06 -3.49 -24.74
CA CYS A 174 -17.89 -3.43 -23.54
C CYS A 174 -18.37 -2.01 -23.27
N ASP A 175 -19.56 -1.88 -22.67
CA ASP A 175 -20.16 -0.60 -22.33
C ASP A 175 -19.59 -0.02 -21.01
N ALA A 176 -19.15 -0.89 -20.11
CA ALA A 176 -18.58 -0.55 -18.82
C ALA A 176 -17.56 -1.61 -18.37
N LEU A 177 -16.79 -1.30 -17.32
CA LEU A 177 -15.76 -2.19 -16.79
C LEU A 177 -15.91 -2.33 -15.27
N ILE A 178 -15.68 -3.54 -14.77
CA ILE A 178 -15.45 -3.83 -13.36
C ILE A 178 -13.98 -4.23 -13.20
N VAL A 179 -13.26 -3.56 -12.28
CA VAL A 179 -11.91 -3.95 -11.86
C VAL A 179 -11.98 -4.42 -10.41
N ASP A 180 -11.86 -5.73 -10.20
CA ASP A 180 -11.96 -6.34 -8.88
C ASP A 180 -10.58 -6.49 -8.24
N VAL A 181 -10.30 -5.64 -7.24
CA VAL A 181 -9.09 -5.68 -6.41
C VAL A 181 -9.39 -6.15 -4.97
N ARG A 182 -10.54 -6.76 -4.74
CA ARG A 182 -10.85 -7.35 -3.43
C ARG A 182 -9.82 -8.43 -3.10
N SER A 183 -9.41 -8.49 -1.84
CA SER A 183 -8.39 -9.41 -1.32
C SER A 183 -7.04 -9.36 -2.06
N ASN A 184 -6.75 -8.25 -2.75
CA ASN A 184 -5.43 -7.94 -3.29
C ASN A 184 -4.60 -7.28 -2.18
N GLY A 185 -3.62 -8.00 -1.65
CA GLY A 185 -2.74 -7.54 -0.56
C GLY A 185 -1.67 -6.52 -0.97
N GLY A 186 -1.66 -6.11 -2.25
CA GLY A 186 -0.68 -5.18 -2.78
C GLY A 186 0.42 -5.84 -3.61
N GLY A 187 1.64 -5.37 -3.48
CA GLY A 187 2.83 -5.76 -4.25
C GLY A 187 3.59 -4.53 -4.74
N LEU A 188 3.92 -4.47 -6.02
CA LEU A 188 4.69 -3.39 -6.63
C LEU A 188 3.82 -2.15 -6.89
N LEU A 189 4.22 -0.99 -6.36
CA LEU A 189 3.57 0.30 -6.66
C LEU A 189 3.57 0.59 -8.15
N THR A 190 4.68 0.29 -8.84
CA THR A 190 4.80 0.47 -10.29
C THR A 190 3.82 -0.37 -11.11
N ALA A 191 3.39 -1.54 -10.60
CA ALA A 191 2.33 -2.33 -11.21
C ALA A 191 0.96 -1.68 -11.00
N ALA A 192 0.69 -1.13 -9.81
CA ALA A 192 -0.53 -0.39 -9.52
C ALA A 192 -0.63 0.89 -10.37
N GLU A 193 0.45 1.67 -10.50
CA GLU A 193 0.55 2.85 -11.37
C GLU A 193 0.33 2.46 -12.84
N LYS A 194 0.93 1.35 -13.28
CA LYS A 194 0.80 0.85 -14.64
C LYS A 194 -0.65 0.46 -14.97
N LEU A 195 -1.35 -0.21 -14.06
CA LEU A 195 -2.77 -0.52 -14.25
C LEU A 195 -3.62 0.75 -14.22
N ALA A 196 -3.33 1.69 -13.31
CA ALA A 196 -4.03 2.97 -13.19
C ALA A 196 -3.88 3.83 -14.45
N SER A 197 -2.75 3.73 -15.16
CA SER A 197 -2.49 4.47 -16.40
C SER A 197 -3.51 4.23 -17.51
N LEU A 198 -4.23 3.11 -17.45
CA LEU A 198 -5.31 2.78 -18.40
C LEU A 198 -6.54 3.69 -18.26
N PHE A 199 -6.72 4.36 -17.13
CA PHE A 199 -7.93 5.10 -16.76
C PHE A 199 -7.75 6.62 -16.74
N VAL A 200 -6.59 7.13 -17.14
CA VAL A 200 -6.31 8.56 -17.23
C VAL A 200 -5.99 8.96 -18.66
N ASN A 201 -6.39 10.18 -19.08
CA ASN A 201 -6.17 10.69 -20.43
C ASN A 201 -5.05 11.71 -20.53
N GLU A 202 -4.68 12.30 -19.38
CA GLU A 202 -3.59 13.23 -19.23
C GLU A 202 -2.77 12.90 -17.99
N GLU A 203 -1.58 13.44 -17.86
CA GLU A 203 -0.76 13.26 -16.67
C GLU A 203 -1.52 13.86 -15.47
N THR A 204 -1.85 12.99 -14.53
CA THR A 204 -2.70 13.33 -13.38
C THR A 204 -1.96 13.04 -12.08
N VAL A 205 -2.04 13.95 -11.10
CA VAL A 205 -1.55 13.65 -9.74
C VAL A 205 -2.45 12.60 -9.12
N GLY A 206 -1.91 11.42 -8.87
CA GLY A 206 -2.63 10.31 -8.23
C GLY A 206 -2.53 10.35 -6.71
N ALA A 207 -1.39 10.79 -6.18
CA ALA A 207 -1.08 10.81 -4.76
C ALA A 207 0.08 11.77 -4.48
N TYR A 208 0.43 11.89 -3.19
CA TYR A 208 1.66 12.52 -2.73
C TYR A 208 2.42 11.57 -1.80
N ILE A 209 3.75 11.70 -1.77
CA ILE A 209 4.63 10.97 -0.87
C ILE A 209 5.54 11.94 -0.14
N CYS A 210 5.84 11.65 1.12
CA CYS A 210 6.84 12.38 1.89
C CYS A 210 7.97 11.44 2.33
N HIS A 211 9.17 11.99 2.50
CA HIS A 211 10.34 11.26 2.94
C HIS A 211 10.84 11.83 4.27
N LYS A 212 11.34 10.97 5.16
CA LYS A 212 11.99 11.41 6.40
C LYS A 212 13.20 12.27 6.08
N THR A 213 13.32 13.42 6.79
CA THR A 213 14.45 14.36 6.68
C THR A 213 15.25 14.48 7.98
N GLY A 214 14.74 13.91 9.07
CA GLY A 214 15.37 13.91 10.39
C GLY A 214 14.80 12.81 11.27
N SER A 215 15.17 12.83 12.57
CA SER A 215 14.76 11.83 13.58
C SER A 215 13.47 12.19 14.32
N GLY A 216 12.99 13.42 14.22
CA GLY A 216 11.72 13.85 14.84
C GLY A 216 10.53 13.22 14.14
N HIS A 217 9.43 13.01 14.85
CA HIS A 217 8.24 12.35 14.30
C HIS A 217 7.64 13.13 13.12
N ASP A 218 7.81 14.46 13.08
CA ASP A 218 7.27 15.39 12.07
C ASP A 218 8.30 15.75 10.99
N ASP A 219 9.54 15.25 11.09
CA ASP A 219 10.63 15.60 10.18
C ASP A 219 10.41 14.93 8.81
N PHE A 220 9.59 15.53 7.97
CA PHE A 220 9.33 15.08 6.61
C PHE A 220 9.66 16.14 5.56
N SER A 221 9.96 15.68 4.34
CA SER A 221 10.06 16.53 3.16
C SER A 221 8.72 17.20 2.85
N VAL A 222 8.77 18.23 2.00
CA VAL A 222 7.55 18.69 1.32
C VAL A 222 6.94 17.52 0.53
N PRO A 223 5.59 17.44 0.41
CA PRO A 223 4.93 16.40 -0.36
C PRO A 223 5.34 16.42 -1.83
N GLU A 224 5.82 15.29 -2.34
CA GLU A 224 6.18 15.10 -3.74
C GLU A 224 5.03 14.42 -4.49
N PRO A 225 4.57 14.97 -5.65
CA PRO A 225 3.46 14.37 -6.37
C PRO A 225 3.85 13.07 -7.07
N ILE A 226 3.07 12.02 -6.85
CA ILE A 226 3.09 10.79 -7.65
C ILE A 226 2.16 11.01 -8.82
N LYS A 227 2.73 11.04 -10.03
CA LYS A 227 2.01 11.35 -11.27
C LYS A 227 1.73 10.09 -12.06
N ILE A 228 0.46 9.87 -12.37
CA ILE A 228 0.02 8.80 -13.26
C ILE A 228 0.01 9.34 -14.69
N LYS A 229 0.86 8.77 -15.54
CA LYS A 229 0.91 9.09 -16.97
C LYS A 229 -0.04 8.20 -17.73
N PRO A 230 -0.73 8.74 -18.77
CA PRO A 230 -1.59 7.93 -19.61
C PRO A 230 -0.83 6.78 -20.27
N PHE A 231 -1.46 5.62 -20.34
CA PHE A 231 -0.93 4.48 -21.08
C PHE A 231 -0.77 4.82 -22.56
N VAL A 232 0.37 4.44 -23.15
CA VAL A 232 0.64 4.62 -24.56
C VAL A 232 -0.04 3.50 -25.34
N GLY A 233 -1.34 3.67 -25.64
CA GLY A 233 -2.15 2.67 -26.29
C GLY A 233 -3.62 2.87 -26.01
N LEU A 234 -4.40 1.78 -26.12
CA LEU A 234 -5.84 1.83 -25.86
C LEU A 234 -6.10 2.01 -24.36
N ARG A 235 -6.80 3.08 -23.99
CA ARG A 235 -7.21 3.42 -22.64
C ARG A 235 -8.71 3.24 -22.46
N TRP A 236 -9.13 3.07 -21.22
CA TRP A 236 -10.54 2.94 -20.88
C TRP A 236 -11.14 4.33 -20.57
N GLN A 237 -12.16 4.71 -21.34
CA GLN A 237 -12.81 6.03 -21.25
C GLN A 237 -14.34 5.92 -21.09
N LYS A 238 -14.78 4.84 -20.49
CA LYS A 238 -16.18 4.54 -20.19
C LYS A 238 -16.33 4.32 -18.68
N PRO A 239 -17.53 4.23 -18.13
CA PRO A 239 -17.73 3.97 -16.72
C PRO A 239 -16.96 2.74 -16.22
N VAL A 240 -16.37 2.85 -15.02
CA VAL A 240 -15.65 1.76 -14.35
C VAL A 240 -16.00 1.69 -12.87
N ALA A 241 -16.28 0.49 -12.39
CA ALA A 241 -16.43 0.20 -10.97
C ALA A 241 -15.19 -0.52 -10.45
N ILE A 242 -14.58 -0.02 -9.37
CA ILE A 242 -13.48 -0.68 -8.68
C ILE A 242 -14.03 -1.35 -7.44
N LEU A 243 -13.90 -2.69 -7.36
CA LEU A 243 -14.43 -3.45 -6.21
C LEU A 243 -13.35 -3.58 -5.12
N THR A 244 -13.72 -3.25 -3.90
CA THR A 244 -12.82 -3.21 -2.74
C THR A 244 -13.37 -3.99 -1.54
N ASN A 245 -12.45 -4.46 -0.69
CA ASN A 245 -12.77 -4.99 0.65
C ASN A 245 -11.63 -4.67 1.62
N ARG A 246 -11.78 -5.06 2.90
CA ARG A 246 -10.76 -4.81 3.94
C ARG A 246 -9.39 -5.44 3.66
N ARG A 247 -9.28 -6.37 2.72
CA ARG A 247 -8.00 -6.97 2.28
C ARG A 247 -7.44 -6.33 1.00
N THR A 248 -8.07 -5.27 0.47
CA THR A 248 -7.48 -4.40 -0.55
C THR A 248 -6.45 -3.51 0.15
N TYR A 249 -5.14 -3.85 0.06
CA TYR A 249 -4.11 -3.31 0.94
C TYR A 249 -2.85 -2.84 0.19
N SER A 250 -2.08 -1.90 0.76
CA SER A 250 -0.77 -1.50 0.25
C SER A 250 -0.86 -0.99 -1.21
N ALA A 251 -0.14 -1.53 -2.19
CA ALA A 251 -0.20 -1.11 -3.59
C ALA A 251 -1.63 -1.21 -4.18
N ALA A 252 -2.49 -2.11 -3.67
CA ALA A 252 -3.89 -2.16 -4.08
C ALA A 252 -4.71 -1.00 -3.49
N ASN A 253 -4.42 -0.57 -2.26
CA ASN A 253 -4.95 0.68 -1.71
C ASN A 253 -4.47 1.89 -2.52
N SER A 254 -3.20 1.90 -2.93
CA SER A 254 -2.64 2.97 -3.78
C SER A 254 -3.30 3.02 -5.15
N PHE A 255 -3.59 1.87 -5.78
CA PHE A 255 -4.37 1.81 -7.02
C PHE A 255 -5.75 2.48 -6.87
N VAL A 256 -6.46 2.19 -5.78
CA VAL A 256 -7.76 2.83 -5.48
C VAL A 256 -7.57 4.33 -5.24
N MET A 257 -6.54 4.71 -4.47
CA MET A 257 -6.20 6.11 -4.17
C MET A 257 -5.92 6.93 -5.44
N TYR A 258 -5.21 6.35 -6.42
CA TYR A 258 -4.89 7.02 -7.69
C TYR A 258 -6.14 7.33 -8.53
N LEU A 259 -7.17 6.50 -8.44
CA LEU A 259 -8.31 6.56 -9.34
C LEU A 259 -9.59 7.12 -8.69
N LYS A 260 -9.75 6.98 -7.37
CA LYS A 260 -10.94 7.50 -6.67
C LYS A 260 -11.10 9.00 -6.91
N GLY A 261 -12.33 9.40 -7.23
CA GLY A 261 -12.69 10.78 -7.53
C GLY A 261 -12.44 11.21 -8.99
N LEU A 262 -11.99 10.30 -9.87
CA LEU A 262 -12.04 10.53 -11.32
C LEU A 262 -13.49 10.41 -11.82
N PRO A 263 -13.91 11.20 -12.82
CA PRO A 263 -15.33 11.32 -13.22
C PRO A 263 -16.01 10.00 -13.62
N LEU A 264 -15.26 9.05 -14.19
CA LEU A 264 -15.79 7.76 -14.67
C LEU A 264 -15.56 6.62 -13.69
N VAL A 265 -14.99 6.88 -12.51
CA VAL A 265 -14.59 5.87 -11.53
C VAL A 265 -15.54 5.87 -10.34
N THR A 266 -16.11 4.71 -10.02
CA THR A 266 -16.91 4.50 -8.81
C THR A 266 -16.28 3.35 -8.00
N VAL A 267 -15.97 3.58 -6.74
CA VAL A 267 -15.48 2.55 -5.81
C VAL A 267 -16.66 1.89 -5.11
N VAL A 268 -16.78 0.57 -5.23
CA VAL A 268 -17.91 -0.21 -4.70
C VAL A 268 -17.41 -1.31 -3.76
N GLY A 269 -18.12 -1.54 -2.67
CA GLY A 269 -17.81 -2.63 -1.72
C GLY A 269 -17.53 -2.13 -0.32
N ASP A 270 -16.45 -2.58 0.30
CA ASP A 270 -16.06 -2.16 1.65
C ASP A 270 -14.86 -1.20 1.62
N THR A 271 -14.64 -0.51 2.74
CA THR A 271 -13.42 0.27 2.99
C THR A 271 -12.19 -0.60 2.74
N THR A 272 -11.19 -0.07 2.05
CA THR A 272 -9.92 -0.78 1.86
C THR A 272 -9.19 -1.03 3.18
N GLY A 273 -8.16 -1.85 3.17
CA GLY A 273 -7.35 -2.12 4.35
C GLY A 273 -6.35 -1.02 4.68
N GLY A 274 -6.10 -0.11 3.75
CA GLY A 274 -5.09 0.94 3.95
C GLY A 274 -3.66 0.50 3.62
N GLY A 275 -2.72 0.79 4.53
CA GLY A 275 -1.29 0.55 4.30
C GLY A 275 -0.69 1.59 3.35
N ALA A 276 -0.86 2.87 3.69
CA ALA A 276 -0.42 4.01 2.88
C ALA A 276 1.04 4.44 3.15
N GLY A 277 1.79 3.66 3.91
CA GLY A 277 3.21 3.90 4.16
C GLY A 277 4.09 3.00 3.32
N MET A 278 5.01 3.58 2.52
CA MET A 278 6.00 2.77 1.83
C MET A 278 6.92 2.10 2.85
N PRO A 279 7.01 0.74 2.88
CA PRO A 279 7.74 0.06 3.93
C PRO A 279 9.25 -0.02 3.67
N PHE A 280 10.00 0.06 4.77
CA PHE A 280 11.43 -0.23 4.83
C PHE A 280 11.68 -1.37 5.80
N SER A 281 12.91 -1.89 5.80
CA SER A 281 13.34 -2.93 6.72
C SER A 281 14.67 -2.57 7.35
N SER A 282 14.85 -3.01 8.61
CA SER A 282 16.10 -2.90 9.36
C SER A 282 16.37 -4.21 10.09
N GLU A 283 17.63 -4.47 10.43
CA GLU A 283 18.03 -5.61 11.24
C GLU A 283 18.26 -5.20 12.70
N LEU A 284 17.97 -6.11 13.62
CA LEU A 284 18.27 -5.98 15.04
C LEU A 284 19.60 -6.71 15.35
N PRO A 285 20.29 -6.33 16.45
CA PRO A 285 21.56 -6.96 16.82
C PRO A 285 21.52 -8.49 16.89
N GLY A 286 20.40 -9.10 17.35
CA GLY A 286 20.17 -10.53 17.42
C GLY A 286 19.82 -11.22 16.10
N GLY A 287 19.94 -10.53 14.94
CA GLY A 287 19.69 -11.08 13.61
C GLY A 287 18.21 -11.19 13.24
N TRP A 288 17.30 -10.62 14.02
CA TRP A 288 15.91 -10.47 13.62
C TRP A 288 15.76 -9.23 12.74
N SER A 289 14.70 -9.19 11.92
CA SER A 289 14.43 -8.01 11.10
C SER A 289 13.06 -7.42 11.42
N ILE A 290 12.99 -6.10 11.33
CA ILE A 290 11.75 -5.33 11.46
C ILE A 290 11.45 -4.65 10.12
N ARG A 291 10.24 -4.84 9.60
CA ARG A 291 9.69 -4.06 8.49
C ARG A 291 8.69 -3.06 9.05
N PHE A 292 8.64 -1.85 8.53
CA PHE A 292 7.77 -0.77 9.02
C PHE A 292 7.50 0.27 7.94
N SER A 293 6.40 1.01 8.07
CA SER A 293 6.06 2.14 7.21
C SER A 293 7.00 3.32 7.48
N ALA A 294 7.73 3.80 6.46
CA ALA A 294 8.73 4.88 6.58
C ALA A 294 8.39 6.15 5.79
N CYS A 295 7.69 6.02 4.64
CA CYS A 295 7.34 7.16 3.81
C CYS A 295 5.81 7.23 3.70
N PRO A 296 5.14 8.20 4.34
CA PRO A 296 3.70 8.32 4.28
C PRO A 296 3.25 8.78 2.91
N MET A 297 2.17 8.17 2.40
CA MET A 297 1.50 8.55 1.17
C MET A 297 0.13 9.12 1.49
N TYR A 298 -0.25 10.14 0.73
CA TYR A 298 -1.52 10.86 0.88
C TYR A 298 -2.25 10.87 -0.46
N ASP A 299 -3.58 10.90 -0.41
CA ASP A 299 -4.37 11.08 -1.61
C ASP A 299 -4.20 12.48 -2.23
N ARG A 300 -4.85 12.74 -3.36
CA ARG A 300 -4.79 14.03 -4.07
C ARG A 300 -5.35 15.21 -3.26
N LEU A 301 -6.08 14.96 -2.18
CA LEU A 301 -6.61 15.94 -1.24
C LEU A 301 -5.75 16.03 0.04
N MET A 302 -4.57 15.41 0.04
CA MET A 302 -3.67 15.34 1.20
C MET A 302 -4.28 14.60 2.42
N GLN A 303 -5.21 13.67 2.17
CA GLN A 303 -5.78 12.84 3.22
C GLN A 303 -4.95 11.56 3.40
N CYS A 304 -4.65 11.21 4.63
CA CYS A 304 -3.97 9.95 4.96
C CYS A 304 -4.93 8.77 4.76
N THR A 305 -4.50 7.78 3.97
CA THR A 305 -5.29 6.58 3.69
C THR A 305 -4.77 5.33 4.41
N GLU A 306 -3.97 5.51 5.46
CA GLU A 306 -3.39 4.43 6.25
C GLU A 306 -4.45 3.48 6.85
N MET A 307 -5.59 4.01 7.27
CA MET A 307 -6.71 3.21 7.82
C MET A 307 -7.72 2.80 6.74
N GLY A 308 -7.42 3.04 5.48
CA GLY A 308 -8.23 2.65 4.32
C GLY A 308 -8.99 3.79 3.67
N ILE A 309 -9.49 3.49 2.47
CA ILE A 309 -10.29 4.38 1.62
C ILE A 309 -11.74 3.90 1.67
N LYS A 310 -12.66 4.76 2.06
CA LYS A 310 -14.10 4.46 2.03
C LYS A 310 -14.57 4.32 0.57
N PRO A 311 -15.41 3.33 0.24
CA PRO A 311 -16.01 3.25 -1.08
C PRO A 311 -17.00 4.41 -1.32
N ASP A 312 -17.34 4.66 -2.59
CA ASP A 312 -18.40 5.59 -2.97
C ASP A 312 -19.77 4.95 -2.73
N VAL A 313 -19.85 3.63 -2.94
CA VAL A 313 -21.06 2.83 -2.67
C VAL A 313 -20.69 1.65 -1.79
N LYS A 314 -21.13 1.70 -0.53
CA LYS A 314 -20.96 0.58 0.41
C LYS A 314 -21.84 -0.59 0.00
N ALA A 315 -21.23 -1.77 -0.12
CA ALA A 315 -21.93 -3.02 -0.35
C ALA A 315 -21.18 -4.17 0.36
N ASP A 316 -21.92 -5.10 0.92
CA ASP A 316 -21.41 -6.32 1.54
C ASP A 316 -22.12 -7.53 0.91
N ILE A 317 -21.44 -8.68 0.83
CA ILE A 317 -22.05 -9.92 0.38
C ILE A 317 -23.08 -10.33 1.43
N THR A 318 -24.37 -10.41 1.05
CA THR A 318 -25.43 -10.85 1.94
C THR A 318 -25.48 -12.38 2.01
N ASN A 319 -25.94 -12.93 3.15
CA ASN A 319 -26.12 -14.38 3.28
C ASN A 319 -27.15 -14.93 2.29
N GLU A 320 -28.18 -14.13 1.96
CA GLU A 320 -29.22 -14.51 1.00
C GLU A 320 -28.64 -14.63 -0.42
N ASP A 321 -27.86 -13.64 -0.86
CA ASP A 321 -27.22 -13.67 -2.16
C ASP A 321 -26.17 -14.77 -2.25
N TYR A 322 -25.37 -14.92 -1.19
CA TYR A 322 -24.37 -16.00 -1.11
C TYR A 322 -25.01 -17.37 -1.29
N ALA A 323 -26.12 -17.63 -0.61
CA ALA A 323 -26.86 -18.90 -0.74
C ALA A 323 -27.39 -19.15 -2.16
N ARG A 324 -27.65 -18.09 -2.91
CA ARG A 324 -28.07 -18.13 -4.33
C ARG A 324 -26.88 -18.11 -5.31
N SER A 325 -25.64 -18.17 -4.81
CA SER A 325 -24.42 -18.03 -5.60
C SER A 325 -24.37 -16.68 -6.36
N VAL A 326 -24.82 -15.61 -5.74
CA VAL A 326 -24.79 -14.24 -6.24
C VAL A 326 -23.79 -13.42 -5.43
N ASP A 327 -22.92 -12.67 -6.10
CA ASP A 327 -22.03 -11.72 -5.48
C ASP A 327 -22.71 -10.34 -5.41
N THR A 328 -23.25 -9.99 -4.24
CA THR A 328 -23.95 -8.71 -4.03
C THR A 328 -23.14 -7.50 -4.48
N ILE A 329 -21.80 -7.53 -4.30
CA ILE A 329 -20.92 -6.40 -4.65
C ILE A 329 -20.79 -6.28 -6.17
N ILE A 330 -20.59 -7.40 -6.87
CA ILE A 330 -20.54 -7.41 -8.36
C ILE A 330 -21.90 -6.97 -8.93
N GLU A 331 -23.01 -7.48 -8.41
CA GLU A 331 -24.35 -7.10 -8.91
C GLU A 331 -24.70 -5.64 -8.62
N THR A 332 -24.26 -5.11 -7.46
CA THR A 332 -24.36 -3.67 -7.16
C THR A 332 -23.60 -2.85 -8.19
N ALA A 333 -22.35 -3.22 -8.49
CA ALA A 333 -21.53 -2.54 -9.50
C ALA A 333 -22.17 -2.61 -10.89
N ARG A 334 -22.65 -3.77 -11.33
CA ARG A 334 -23.36 -3.94 -12.62
C ARG A 334 -24.60 -3.06 -12.73
N SER A 335 -25.36 -2.98 -11.63
CA SER A 335 -26.56 -2.13 -11.58
C SER A 335 -26.22 -0.64 -11.71
N LEU A 336 -25.19 -0.18 -11.00
CA LEU A 336 -24.71 1.21 -11.07
C LEU A 336 -24.21 1.56 -12.47
N LEU A 337 -23.42 0.69 -13.08
CA LEU A 337 -22.83 0.93 -14.39
C LEU A 337 -23.88 1.03 -15.51
N LYS A 338 -25.03 0.35 -15.39
CA LYS A 338 -26.16 0.46 -16.32
C LYS A 338 -26.88 1.80 -16.27
N THR A 339 -26.80 2.52 -15.16
CA THR A 339 -27.50 3.79 -15.00
C THR A 339 -26.63 5.00 -15.30
N GLN A 340 -25.32 4.83 -15.50
CA GLN A 340 -24.44 5.92 -15.86
C GLN A 340 -24.54 6.24 -17.35
N PRO A 341 -24.67 7.52 -17.76
CA PRO A 341 -24.73 7.89 -19.17
C PRO A 341 -23.43 7.52 -19.89
N THR A 342 -23.52 6.83 -21.03
CA THR A 342 -22.40 6.55 -21.91
C THR A 342 -21.98 7.76 -22.77
N ASP A 343 -22.76 8.86 -22.77
CA ASP A 343 -22.69 9.95 -23.72
C ASP A 343 -22.14 11.28 -23.16
N SER A 344 -21.30 11.29 -22.14
CA SER A 344 -20.83 12.55 -21.54
C SER A 344 -19.60 13.20 -22.22
N PHE A 345 -19.22 12.82 -23.45
CA PHE A 345 -18.06 13.41 -24.15
C PHE A 345 -18.35 13.84 -25.61
N ASN A 346 -19.52 14.45 -25.87
CA ASN A 346 -19.79 15.19 -27.11
C ASN A 346 -20.10 16.67 -26.79
N GLU A 347 -19.16 17.36 -26.15
CA GLU A 347 -19.09 18.83 -26.18
C GLU A 347 -17.63 19.28 -26.15
#